data_db1cd427a801f3688fb6771c5b0a030e
#
_entry.id   db1cd427a801f3688fb6771c5b0a030e
#
_cell.length_a   1.000
_cell.length_b   1.000
_cell.length_c   1.000
_cell.angle_alpha   90.00
_cell.angle_beta   90.00
_cell.angle_gamma   90.00
#
_symmetry.space_group_name_H-M   'P 1'
#
loop_
_entity.id
_entity.type
_entity.pdbx_description
1 polymer ?
#
loop_
_entity_poly.entity_id
_entity_poly.type
_entity_poly.pdbx_seq_one_letter_code
_entity_poly.pdbx_strand_id
1 'polypeptide(L)'
;MHTEFPVSHLRNDVQGLRGIAILCVVLYHADFYLHGGFVGVDIFFVISGYVITNSLLRELATSQRINVGAFITRRIKRLLPALSFMSICTLVISVFVASPFGEQQQIAKTALSSSLFGANIYLAIQNSYFALINNPFRHTWTLAVEEQFYLFLF
;
A
#
# COMPACT_ATOMS: atom_id res chain seq x y z
N MET A 1 9.64 38.38 9.44
CA MET A 1 8.58 37.95 8.52
C MET A 1 8.17 36.55 8.94
N HIS A 2 7.19 36.46 9.89
CA HIS A 2 6.70 35.16 10.38
C HIS A 2 5.76 34.58 9.31
N THR A 3 6.22 33.60 8.60
CA THR A 3 5.35 32.74 7.78
C THR A 3 4.58 31.82 8.73
N GLU A 4 3.38 32.22 9.08
CA GLU A 4 2.43 31.34 9.76
C GLU A 4 2.10 30.18 8.80
N PHE A 5 2.64 29.01 9.09
CA PHE A 5 2.19 27.77 8.45
C PHE A 5 0.80 27.46 8.99
N PRO A 6 -0.23 27.40 8.17
CA PRO A 6 -1.59 27.16 8.66
C PRO A 6 -1.68 25.81 9.35
N VAL A 7 -2.27 25.82 10.53
CA VAL A 7 -2.67 24.68 11.36
C VAL A 7 -3.33 23.64 10.46
N SER A 8 -3.04 22.36 10.71
CA SER A 8 -3.45 21.17 9.98
C SER A 8 -4.94 21.09 9.67
N HIS A 9 -5.43 21.82 8.68
CA HIS A 9 -6.66 21.43 8.02
C HIS A 9 -6.36 20.15 7.23
N LEU A 10 -7.07 19.06 7.60
CA LEU A 10 -7.18 17.88 6.74
C LEU A 10 -7.49 18.38 5.34
N ARG A 11 -6.57 18.21 4.40
CA ARG A 11 -6.78 18.62 3.02
C ARG A 11 -7.78 17.66 2.40
N ASN A 12 -9.06 18.04 2.47
CA ASN A 12 -10.18 17.23 1.96
C ASN A 12 -10.06 16.99 0.46
N ASP A 13 -9.44 17.93 -0.29
CA ASP A 13 -9.10 17.79 -1.70
C ASP A 13 -8.16 16.60 -1.96
N VAL A 14 -7.11 16.47 -1.16
CA VAL A 14 -6.15 15.35 -1.25
C VAL A 14 -6.80 14.03 -0.87
N GLN A 15 -7.63 14.01 0.17
CA GLN A 15 -8.38 12.81 0.55
C GLN A 15 -9.41 12.41 -0.51
N GLY A 16 -10.08 13.38 -1.12
CA GLY A 16 -10.99 13.14 -2.24
C GLY A 16 -10.28 12.51 -3.44
N LEU A 17 -9.12 13.04 -3.84
CA LEU A 17 -8.31 12.47 -4.92
C LEU A 17 -7.84 11.04 -4.62
N ARG A 18 -7.44 10.74 -3.38
CA ARG A 18 -7.10 9.36 -2.96
C ARG A 18 -8.30 8.43 -3.08
N GLY A 19 -9.48 8.90 -2.67
CA GLY A 19 -10.73 8.13 -2.81
C GLY A 19 -11.06 7.82 -4.27
N ILE A 20 -10.95 8.80 -5.15
CA ILE A 20 -11.15 8.63 -6.60
C ILE A 20 -10.13 7.64 -7.18
N ALA A 21 -8.86 7.77 -6.83
CA ALA A 21 -7.81 6.87 -7.29
C ALA A 21 -8.08 5.41 -6.89
N ILE A 22 -8.48 5.18 -5.64
CA ILE A 22 -8.85 3.84 -5.15
C ILE A 22 -10.09 3.32 -5.89
N LEU A 23 -11.11 4.16 -6.09
CA LEU A 23 -12.33 3.77 -6.80
C LEU A 23 -12.02 3.36 -8.24
N CYS A 24 -11.15 4.08 -8.96
CA CYS A 24 -10.70 3.72 -10.29
C CYS A 24 -10.05 2.32 -10.32
N VAL A 25 -9.18 2.02 -9.36
CA VAL A 25 -8.52 0.72 -9.25
C VAL A 25 -9.51 -0.39 -8.96
N VAL A 26 -10.46 -0.16 -8.05
CA VAL A 26 -11.51 -1.15 -7.69
C VAL A 26 -12.39 -1.45 -8.90
N LEU A 27 -12.86 -0.42 -9.62
CA LEU A 27 -13.70 -0.58 -10.82
C LEU A 27 -12.96 -1.30 -11.95
N TYR A 28 -11.65 -1.04 -12.09
CA TYR A 28 -10.82 -1.76 -13.05
C TYR A 28 -10.72 -3.26 -12.73
N HIS A 29 -10.50 -3.62 -11.46
CA HIS A 29 -10.40 -5.02 -11.05
C HIS A 29 -11.76 -5.73 -10.98
N ALA A 30 -12.85 -4.97 -10.90
CA ALA A 30 -14.22 -5.49 -11.00
C ALA A 30 -14.71 -5.65 -12.45
N ASP A 31 -13.83 -5.45 -13.43
CA ASP A 31 -14.15 -5.54 -14.87
C ASP A 31 -15.26 -4.55 -15.31
N PHE A 32 -15.36 -3.41 -14.63
CA PHE A 32 -16.43 -2.44 -14.81
C PHE A 32 -16.04 -1.38 -15.85
N TYR A 33 -15.91 -1.75 -17.13
CA TYR A 33 -15.67 -0.88 -18.31
C TYR A 33 -14.62 0.24 -18.19
N LEU A 34 -13.86 0.31 -17.08
CA LEU A 34 -12.86 1.34 -16.83
C LEU A 34 -11.45 0.84 -17.18
N HIS A 35 -11.19 0.62 -18.47
CA HIS A 35 -9.94 0.00 -18.95
C HIS A 35 -8.66 0.74 -18.51
N GLY A 36 -8.71 2.04 -18.21
CA GLY A 36 -7.59 2.85 -17.71
C GLY A 36 -7.48 2.95 -16.19
N GLY A 37 -8.32 2.24 -15.41
CA GLY A 37 -8.41 2.41 -13.96
C GLY A 37 -7.14 2.03 -13.19
N PHE A 38 -6.23 1.24 -13.79
CA PHE A 38 -4.91 0.92 -13.21
C PHE A 38 -4.05 2.17 -12.96
N VAL A 39 -4.24 3.26 -13.72
CA VAL A 39 -3.58 4.56 -13.52
C VAL A 39 -3.88 5.14 -12.12
N GLY A 40 -4.96 4.71 -11.48
CA GLY A 40 -5.27 5.07 -10.11
C GLY A 40 -4.16 4.71 -9.11
N VAL A 41 -3.37 3.67 -9.39
CA VAL A 41 -2.20 3.30 -8.57
C VAL A 41 -1.12 4.37 -8.65
N ASP A 42 -0.82 4.88 -9.86
CA ASP A 42 0.19 5.91 -10.07
C ASP A 42 -0.23 7.23 -9.40
N ILE A 43 -1.51 7.61 -9.55
CA ILE A 43 -2.09 8.77 -8.87
C ILE A 43 -1.95 8.61 -7.35
N PHE A 44 -2.25 7.43 -6.83
CA PHE A 44 -2.14 7.14 -5.41
C PHE A 44 -0.69 7.28 -4.91
N PHE A 45 0.30 6.80 -5.65
CA PHE A 45 1.73 6.94 -5.31
C PHE A 45 2.16 8.41 -5.29
N VAL A 46 1.78 9.20 -6.29
CA VAL A 46 2.11 10.64 -6.33
C VAL A 46 1.52 11.37 -5.12
N ILE A 47 0.24 11.11 -4.81
CA ILE A 47 -0.43 11.73 -3.67
C ILE A 47 0.21 11.29 -2.34
N SER A 48 0.54 10.02 -2.19
CA SER A 48 1.21 9.50 -0.99
C SER A 48 2.58 10.15 -0.80
N GLY A 49 3.38 10.26 -1.84
CA GLY A 49 4.66 10.95 -1.83
C GLY A 49 4.52 12.42 -1.41
N TYR A 50 3.55 13.13 -1.99
CA TYR A 50 3.27 14.54 -1.62
C TYR A 50 2.88 14.69 -0.14
N VAL A 51 1.95 13.88 0.35
CA VAL A 51 1.47 13.96 1.75
C VAL A 51 2.60 13.70 2.73
N ILE A 52 3.43 12.70 2.45
CA ILE A 52 4.54 12.34 3.35
C ILE A 52 5.63 13.38 3.32
N THR A 53 6.05 13.85 2.15
CA THR A 53 7.05 14.91 2.04
C THR A 53 6.60 16.15 2.81
N ASN A 54 5.35 16.57 2.66
CA ASN A 54 4.83 17.69 3.45
C ASN A 54 4.82 17.42 4.96
N SER A 55 4.51 16.18 5.38
CA SER A 55 4.54 15.81 6.80
C SER A 55 5.95 15.89 7.38
N LEU A 56 6.94 15.38 6.65
CA LEU A 56 8.34 15.40 7.04
C LEU A 56 8.92 16.83 7.09
N LEU A 57 8.58 17.65 6.09
CA LEU A 57 9.01 19.06 6.05
C LEU A 57 8.43 19.84 7.24
N ARG A 58 7.19 19.60 7.61
CA ARG A 58 6.58 20.21 8.82
C ARG A 58 7.26 19.74 10.09
N GLU A 59 7.54 18.43 10.24
CA GLU A 59 8.25 17.89 11.39
C GLU A 59 9.65 18.50 11.48
N LEU A 60 10.37 18.64 10.38
CA LEU A 60 11.68 19.28 10.30
C LEU A 60 11.63 20.76 10.70
N ALA A 61 10.62 21.49 10.21
CA ALA A 61 10.44 22.91 10.53
C ALA A 61 10.12 23.14 12.02
N THR A 62 9.42 22.21 12.66
CA THR A 62 8.98 22.35 14.06
C THR A 62 10.00 21.82 15.05
N SER A 63 10.60 20.66 14.79
CA SER A 63 11.49 19.95 15.73
C SER A 63 12.96 19.99 15.33
N GLN A 64 13.29 20.58 14.17
CA GLN A 64 14.66 20.63 13.59
C GLN A 64 15.28 19.23 13.37
N ARG A 65 14.49 18.17 13.54
CA ARG A 65 14.91 16.78 13.38
C ARG A 65 13.73 15.95 12.89
N ILE A 66 14.00 14.96 12.05
CA ILE A 66 13.02 13.96 11.63
C ILE A 66 13.20 12.73 12.51
N ASN A 67 12.13 12.32 13.19
CA ASN A 67 12.15 11.09 13.99
C ASN A 67 11.66 9.91 13.12
N VAL A 68 12.62 9.28 12.42
CA VAL A 68 12.35 8.14 11.51
C VAL A 68 11.65 6.99 12.23
N GLY A 69 12.08 6.66 13.45
CA GLY A 69 11.49 5.58 14.24
C GLY A 69 10.02 5.84 14.59
N ALA A 70 9.69 7.07 15.01
CA ALA A 70 8.31 7.46 15.27
C ALA A 70 7.46 7.45 13.99
N PHE A 71 8.03 7.89 12.86
CA PHE A 71 7.34 7.87 11.57
C PHE A 71 6.99 6.43 11.16
N ILE A 72 7.96 5.52 11.13
CA ILE A 72 7.77 4.11 10.79
C ILE A 72 6.75 3.45 11.73
N THR A 73 6.88 3.68 13.04
CA THR A 73 5.95 3.12 14.04
C THR A 73 4.50 3.56 13.80
N ARG A 74 4.26 4.83 13.48
CA ARG A 74 2.91 5.34 13.15
C ARG A 74 2.34 4.63 11.92
N ARG A 75 3.15 4.36 10.91
CA ARG A 75 2.72 3.67 9.69
C ARG A 75 2.41 2.21 9.95
N ILE A 76 3.29 1.49 10.62
CA ILE A 76 3.08 0.08 11.00
C ILE A 76 1.76 -0.06 11.80
N LYS A 77 1.56 0.76 12.81
CA LYS A 77 0.32 0.74 13.61
C LYS A 77 -0.93 1.02 12.80
N ARG A 78 -0.83 1.75 11.71
CA ARG A 78 -1.94 2.07 10.82
C ARG A 78 -2.23 0.96 9.80
N LEU A 79 -1.19 0.35 9.24
CA LEU A 79 -1.30 -0.60 8.13
C LEU A 79 -1.43 -2.05 8.60
N LEU A 80 -0.67 -2.43 9.62
CA LEU A 80 -0.57 -3.81 10.07
C LEU A 80 -1.91 -4.41 10.52
N PRO A 81 -2.79 -3.71 11.25
CA PRO A 81 -4.07 -4.30 11.66
C PRO A 81 -4.96 -4.69 10.47
N ALA A 82 -5.08 -3.80 9.49
CA ALA A 82 -5.87 -4.05 8.28
C ALA A 82 -5.27 -5.17 7.43
N LEU A 83 -3.95 -5.15 7.23
CA LEU A 83 -3.22 -6.17 6.48
C LEU A 83 -3.33 -7.54 7.16
N SER A 84 -3.17 -7.61 8.48
CA SER A 84 -3.29 -8.84 9.25
C SER A 84 -4.71 -9.41 9.17
N PHE A 85 -5.73 -8.57 9.35
CA PHE A 85 -7.12 -8.99 9.25
C PHE A 85 -7.44 -9.54 7.85
N MET A 86 -7.08 -8.81 6.81
CA MET A 86 -7.24 -9.26 5.41
C MET A 86 -6.50 -10.58 5.19
N SER A 87 -5.25 -10.70 5.66
CA SER A 87 -4.43 -11.89 5.46
C SER A 87 -5.03 -13.11 6.14
N ILE A 88 -5.50 -12.97 7.38
CA ILE A 88 -6.13 -14.07 8.12
C ILE A 88 -7.42 -14.51 7.41
N CYS A 89 -8.31 -13.58 7.04
CA CYS A 89 -9.54 -13.91 6.34
C CYS A 89 -9.26 -14.62 5.01
N THR A 90 -8.31 -14.11 4.23
CA THR A 90 -7.94 -14.70 2.94
C THR A 90 -7.34 -16.08 3.09
N LEU A 91 -6.46 -16.30 4.07
CA LEU A 91 -5.88 -17.62 4.34
C LEU A 91 -6.93 -18.62 4.78
N VAL A 92 -7.86 -18.24 5.66
CA VAL A 92 -8.97 -19.11 6.07
C VAL A 92 -9.84 -19.49 4.87
N ILE A 93 -10.22 -18.53 4.04
CA ILE A 93 -11.02 -18.80 2.83
C ILE A 93 -10.24 -19.69 1.86
N SER A 94 -8.94 -19.48 1.70
CA SER A 94 -8.11 -20.26 0.78
C SER A 94 -8.05 -21.74 1.12
N VAL A 95 -8.20 -22.11 2.39
CA VAL A 95 -8.27 -23.53 2.81
C VAL A 95 -9.47 -24.25 2.17
N PHE A 96 -10.57 -23.54 1.96
CA PHE A 96 -11.80 -24.12 1.40
C PHE A 96 -11.91 -24.01 -0.10
N VAL A 97 -11.28 -22.98 -0.71
CA VAL A 97 -11.47 -22.63 -2.12
C VAL A 97 -10.27 -23.00 -2.99
N ALA A 98 -9.05 -22.88 -2.45
CA ALA A 98 -7.84 -23.10 -3.22
C ALA A 98 -7.40 -24.58 -3.17
N SER A 99 -6.75 -25.01 -4.27
CA SER A 99 -6.22 -26.38 -4.35
C SER A 99 -5.11 -26.63 -3.32
N PRO A 100 -5.16 -27.76 -2.58
CA PRO A 100 -4.09 -28.15 -1.66
C PRO A 100 -2.77 -28.51 -2.39
N PHE A 101 -2.82 -28.70 -3.71
CA PHE A 101 -1.66 -29.10 -4.53
C PHE A 101 -0.85 -27.90 -5.04
N GLY A 102 -0.33 -27.08 -4.12
CA GLY A 102 0.60 -25.99 -4.42
C GLY A 102 -0.02 -24.59 -4.35
N GLU A 103 -1.33 -24.41 -4.63
CA GLU A 103 -1.98 -23.10 -4.64
C GLU A 103 -2.05 -22.50 -3.23
N GLN A 104 -2.49 -23.27 -2.24
CA GLN A 104 -2.54 -22.82 -0.84
C GLN A 104 -1.16 -22.41 -0.34
N GLN A 105 -0.11 -23.16 -0.67
CA GLN A 105 1.27 -22.85 -0.29
C GLN A 105 1.74 -21.54 -0.94
N GLN A 106 1.36 -21.32 -2.19
CA GLN A 106 1.70 -20.07 -2.90
C GLN A 106 1.00 -18.86 -2.27
N ILE A 107 -0.29 -18.99 -1.95
CA ILE A 107 -1.05 -17.95 -1.25
C ILE A 107 -0.42 -17.65 0.10
N ALA A 108 -0.07 -18.69 0.89
CA ALA A 108 0.56 -18.51 2.19
C ALA A 108 1.94 -17.82 2.11
N LYS A 109 2.77 -18.20 1.14
CA LYS A 109 4.08 -17.55 0.91
C LYS A 109 3.92 -16.09 0.50
N THR A 110 2.93 -15.78 -0.34
CA THR A 110 2.65 -14.39 -0.73
C THR A 110 2.09 -13.58 0.45
N ALA A 111 1.24 -14.17 1.28
CA ALA A 111 0.75 -13.54 2.52
C ALA A 111 1.91 -13.20 3.47
N LEU A 112 2.85 -14.12 3.65
CA LEU A 112 4.04 -13.90 4.47
C LEU A 112 4.90 -12.77 3.91
N SER A 113 5.20 -12.80 2.61
CA SER A 113 5.97 -11.73 1.95
C SER A 113 5.28 -10.38 2.00
N SER A 114 3.94 -10.34 1.91
CA SER A 114 3.13 -9.13 2.07
C SER A 114 3.23 -8.56 3.48
N SER A 115 3.19 -9.42 4.50
CA SER A 115 3.32 -9.01 5.91
C SER A 115 4.69 -8.41 6.22
N LEU A 116 5.72 -8.80 5.45
CA LEU A 116 7.09 -8.27 5.53
C LEU A 116 7.35 -7.11 4.55
N PHE A 117 6.31 -6.60 3.89
CA PHE A 117 6.43 -5.56 2.85
C PHE A 117 7.41 -5.92 1.73
N GLY A 118 7.51 -7.23 1.38
CA GLY A 118 8.37 -7.76 0.34
C GLY A 118 7.61 -8.44 -0.81
N ALA A 119 6.29 -8.24 -0.91
CA ALA A 119 5.45 -8.88 -1.92
C ALA A 119 5.89 -8.60 -3.36
N ASN A 120 6.34 -7.37 -3.66
CA ASN A 120 6.84 -6.97 -4.97
C ASN A 120 8.06 -7.81 -5.39
N ILE A 121 9.01 -8.01 -4.48
CA ILE A 121 10.24 -8.79 -4.73
C ILE A 121 9.87 -10.28 -4.90
N TYR A 122 9.04 -10.80 -4.00
CA TYR A 122 8.61 -12.19 -4.07
C TYR A 122 7.88 -12.50 -5.39
N LEU A 123 6.92 -11.67 -5.77
CA LEU A 123 6.16 -11.85 -7.02
C LEU A 123 7.03 -11.70 -8.27
N ALA A 124 8.02 -10.79 -8.25
CA ALA A 124 8.97 -10.62 -9.34
C ALA A 124 9.85 -11.85 -9.53
N ILE A 125 10.40 -12.42 -8.44
CA ILE A 125 11.26 -13.63 -8.49
C ILE A 125 10.47 -14.84 -9.00
N GLN A 126 9.20 -14.96 -8.61
CA GLN A 126 8.36 -16.09 -9.04
C GLN A 126 7.83 -15.95 -10.47
N ASN A 127 8.14 -14.87 -11.19
CA ASN A 127 7.50 -14.52 -12.47
C ASN A 127 5.95 -14.53 -12.40
N SER A 128 5.41 -14.48 -11.19
CA SER A 128 3.99 -14.70 -10.93
C SER A 128 3.15 -13.45 -11.16
N TYR A 129 3.79 -12.30 -11.40
CA TYR A 129 3.07 -11.05 -11.63
C TYR A 129 2.21 -11.11 -12.91
N PHE A 130 2.73 -11.70 -13.97
CA PHE A 130 2.02 -11.89 -15.24
C PHE A 130 1.45 -13.31 -15.42
N ALA A 131 1.68 -14.20 -14.47
CA ALA A 131 1.11 -15.54 -14.52
C ALA A 131 -0.41 -15.48 -14.28
N LEU A 132 -1.15 -16.35 -14.97
CA LEU A 132 -2.61 -16.50 -14.83
C LEU A 132 -3.06 -17.05 -13.47
N ILE A 133 -2.14 -17.15 -12.50
CA ILE A 133 -2.43 -17.66 -11.17
C ILE A 133 -3.22 -16.59 -10.40
N ASN A 134 -4.45 -16.90 -10.03
CA ASN A 134 -5.32 -16.07 -9.20
C ASN A 134 -4.78 -16.03 -7.76
N ASN A 135 -3.80 -15.16 -7.50
CA ASN A 135 -3.29 -14.96 -6.15
C ASN A 135 -3.97 -13.73 -5.53
N PRO A 136 -4.78 -13.91 -4.47
CA PRO A 136 -5.53 -12.82 -3.85
C PRO A 136 -4.63 -11.73 -3.23
N PHE A 137 -3.36 -12.04 -2.94
CA PHE A 137 -2.39 -11.08 -2.42
C PHE A 137 -1.61 -10.33 -3.50
N ARG A 138 -1.92 -10.55 -4.79
CA ARG A 138 -1.18 -9.89 -5.88
C ARG A 138 -1.15 -8.38 -5.71
N HIS A 139 -2.27 -7.74 -5.35
CA HIS A 139 -2.37 -6.28 -5.21
C HIS A 139 -1.50 -5.70 -4.08
N THR A 140 -1.00 -6.51 -3.15
CA THR A 140 -0.15 -6.04 -2.03
C THR A 140 1.25 -5.60 -2.47
N TRP A 141 1.64 -5.85 -3.74
CA TRP A 141 2.92 -5.36 -4.27
C TRP A 141 3.02 -3.83 -4.20
N THR A 142 1.91 -3.12 -4.43
CA THR A 142 1.87 -1.66 -4.37
C THR A 142 2.15 -1.14 -2.97
N LEU A 143 1.60 -1.80 -1.95
CA LEU A 143 1.88 -1.50 -0.55
C LEU A 143 3.36 -1.72 -0.20
N ALA A 144 3.94 -2.81 -0.70
CA ALA A 144 5.36 -3.12 -0.49
C ALA A 144 6.26 -2.02 -1.10
N VAL A 145 6.01 -1.62 -2.35
CA VAL A 145 6.76 -0.54 -3.01
C VAL A 145 6.63 0.77 -2.24
N GLU A 146 5.42 1.11 -1.78
CA GLU A 146 5.18 2.34 -1.01
C GLU A 146 6.01 2.37 0.27
N GLU A 147 6.01 1.29 1.07
CA GLU A 147 6.76 1.25 2.34
C GLU A 147 8.27 1.20 2.10
N GLN A 148 8.74 0.50 1.08
CA GLN A 148 10.16 0.50 0.70
C GLN A 148 10.62 1.91 0.26
N PHE A 149 9.81 2.62 -0.52
CA PHE A 149 10.12 4.00 -0.92
C PHE A 149 10.32 4.91 0.29
N TYR A 150 9.52 4.74 1.35
CA TYR A 150 9.69 5.54 2.56
C TYR A 150 10.97 5.22 3.32
N LEU A 151 11.46 4.00 3.25
CA LEU A 151 12.76 3.65 3.83
C LEU A 151 13.94 4.28 3.07
N PHE A 152 13.76 4.53 1.76
CA PHE A 152 14.78 5.23 0.95
C PHE A 152 14.78 6.74 1.10
N LEU A 153 13.73 7.34 1.67
CA LEU A 153 13.65 8.77 1.91
C LEU A 153 14.50 9.26 3.08
N PHE A 154 15.01 8.36 3.91
CA PHE A 154 15.80 8.62 5.10
C PHE A 154 17.22 8.10 4.97
#